data_e63e879054e3a69b3a679bd372e8bcc0
#
_entry.id   e63e879054e3a69b3a679bd372e8bcc0
#
_cell.length_a   1.000
_cell.length_b   1.000
_cell.length_c   1.000
_cell.angle_alpha   90.00
_cell.angle_beta   90.00
_cell.angle_gamma   90.00
#
_symmetry.space_group_name_H-M   'P 1'
#
loop_
_entity.id
_entity.type
_entity.pdbx_description
1 polymer ?
#
loop_
_entity_poly.entity_id
_entity_poly.type
_entity_poly.pdbx_seq_one_letter_code
_entity_poly.pdbx_strand_id
1 'polypeptide(L)'
;HLTLSFSIIFALLLWLYAEPFVRFLGLKDNALAMSIIYLKYLAPFLPLLAIGLSITTGFRSIGDVKTPLIISVIMNIIGVASMIILTNGYFGFNNYGVYGAAIGNGISFLCGALLSLIVWRLNLVKAKYSSLFILDLDRIKNIFQVGLPAAAEQAIFQTGINAFLIIVAQYGTTAYAAYGIGIQILAFSFVIGFGFSMAGASLVGQHMGADDNTQAKRSAWSGMRLSIGFMTIFGAFIILFANEIVAFLINDPEVIRLTVIFIWIMGSLQPLMAIEFSLGGALRGAGDTKSPLFITLTCLLAIRVLLALIFLYFDAPIEYIFGTLIADYSVKAILYIKIFMSEKWMQSLTIKTNHH
;
A
#
# COMPACT_ATOMS: atom_id res chain seq x y z
N HIS A 1 -17.22 -3.31 -12.77
CA HIS A 1 -18.13 -4.42 -12.41
C HIS A 1 -17.40 -5.53 -11.66
N LEU A 2 -16.28 -6.08 -12.18
CA LEU A 2 -15.51 -7.13 -11.49
C LEU A 2 -15.11 -6.73 -10.08
N THR A 3 -14.50 -5.56 -9.90
CA THR A 3 -14.09 -5.05 -8.58
C THR A 3 -15.27 -4.94 -7.63
N LEU A 4 -16.44 -4.50 -8.15
CA LEU A 4 -17.66 -4.41 -7.36
C LEU A 4 -18.16 -5.80 -6.94
N SER A 5 -18.21 -6.77 -7.86
CA SER A 5 -18.62 -8.14 -7.53
C SER A 5 -17.73 -8.77 -6.47
N PHE A 6 -16.40 -8.66 -6.64
CA PHE A 6 -15.46 -9.15 -5.65
C PHE A 6 -15.59 -8.45 -4.30
N SER A 7 -15.78 -7.14 -4.29
CA SER A 7 -15.92 -6.39 -3.04
C SER A 7 -17.22 -6.72 -2.30
N ILE A 8 -18.32 -7.01 -3.01
CA ILE A 8 -19.56 -7.48 -2.40
C ILE A 8 -19.35 -8.86 -1.76
N ILE A 9 -18.74 -9.82 -2.50
CA ILE A 9 -18.44 -11.15 -1.96
C ILE A 9 -17.54 -11.03 -0.73
N PHE A 10 -16.48 -10.24 -0.82
CA PHE A 10 -15.56 -10.03 0.30
C PHE A 10 -16.24 -9.36 1.50
N ALA A 11 -17.09 -8.37 1.27
CA ALA A 11 -17.86 -7.70 2.31
C ALA A 11 -18.81 -8.67 3.03
N LEU A 12 -19.50 -9.54 2.27
CA LEU A 12 -20.35 -10.58 2.83
C LEU A 12 -19.58 -11.60 3.65
N LEU A 13 -18.45 -12.07 3.13
CA LEU A 13 -17.57 -13.01 3.86
C LEU A 13 -17.04 -12.36 5.14
N LEU A 14 -16.58 -11.12 5.07
CA LEU A 14 -16.08 -10.38 6.24
C LEU A 14 -17.18 -10.17 7.28
N TRP A 15 -18.40 -9.87 6.83
CA TRP A 15 -19.55 -9.67 7.73
C TRP A 15 -19.97 -10.99 8.42
N LEU A 16 -20.02 -12.09 7.67
CA LEU A 16 -20.42 -13.43 8.18
C LEU A 16 -19.33 -14.03 9.09
N TYR A 17 -18.08 -13.91 8.69
CA TYR A 17 -16.93 -14.54 9.36
C TYR A 17 -16.06 -13.54 10.15
N ALA A 18 -16.60 -12.39 10.53
CA ALA A 18 -15.87 -11.39 11.33
C ALA A 18 -15.31 -11.99 12.64
N GLU A 19 -16.12 -12.77 13.36
CA GLU A 19 -15.70 -13.37 14.63
C GLU A 19 -14.61 -14.42 14.48
N PRO A 20 -14.74 -15.48 13.64
CA PRO A 20 -13.66 -16.42 13.38
C PRO A 20 -12.38 -15.74 12.90
N PHE A 21 -12.49 -14.72 12.05
CA PHE A 21 -11.36 -13.99 11.52
C PHE A 21 -10.61 -13.22 12.63
N VAL A 22 -11.33 -12.51 13.49
CA VAL A 22 -10.71 -11.74 14.58
C VAL A 22 -10.10 -12.68 15.65
N ARG A 23 -10.76 -13.81 15.93
CA ARG A 23 -10.20 -14.86 16.81
C ARG A 23 -8.91 -15.48 16.25
N PHE A 24 -8.87 -15.70 14.95
CA PHE A 24 -7.66 -16.19 14.25
C PHE A 24 -6.49 -15.20 14.37
N LEU A 25 -6.76 -13.89 14.42
CA LEU A 25 -5.75 -12.85 14.66
C LEU A 25 -5.26 -12.80 16.12
N GLY A 26 -5.80 -13.65 17.00
CA GLY A 26 -5.36 -13.76 18.39
C GLY A 26 -5.90 -12.70 19.34
N LEU A 27 -6.87 -11.89 18.92
CA LEU A 27 -7.50 -10.88 19.76
C LEU A 27 -8.45 -11.54 20.79
N LYS A 28 -8.45 -10.98 22.02
CA LYS A 28 -9.21 -11.49 23.17
C LYS A 28 -10.03 -10.38 23.83
N ASP A 29 -10.99 -10.76 24.66
CA ASP A 29 -11.77 -9.89 25.52
C ASP A 29 -12.41 -8.69 24.79
N ASN A 30 -12.28 -7.49 25.35
CA ASN A 30 -12.83 -6.27 24.79
C ASN A 30 -12.31 -5.95 23.38
N ALA A 31 -11.03 -6.23 23.09
CA ALA A 31 -10.45 -6.01 21.76
C ALA A 31 -11.13 -6.89 20.71
N LEU A 32 -11.45 -8.15 21.05
CA LEU A 32 -12.21 -9.06 20.17
C LEU A 32 -13.61 -8.48 19.87
N ALA A 33 -14.36 -8.11 20.91
CA ALA A 33 -15.72 -7.59 20.73
C ALA A 33 -15.74 -6.29 19.89
N MET A 34 -14.87 -5.35 20.20
CA MET A 34 -14.76 -4.08 19.46
C MET A 34 -14.35 -4.28 18.01
N SER A 35 -13.42 -5.19 17.73
CA SER A 35 -12.98 -5.49 16.36
C SER A 35 -14.08 -6.14 15.53
N ILE A 36 -14.87 -7.06 16.10
CA ILE A 36 -16.01 -7.67 15.42
C ILE A 36 -17.04 -6.60 15.05
N ILE A 37 -17.37 -5.71 15.99
CA ILE A 37 -18.29 -4.60 15.77
C ILE A 37 -17.78 -3.73 14.61
N TYR A 38 -16.54 -3.27 14.71
CA TYR A 38 -15.94 -2.42 13.68
C TYR A 38 -16.03 -3.04 12.29
N LEU A 39 -15.60 -4.30 12.15
CA LEU A 39 -15.61 -5.00 10.87
C LEU A 39 -17.02 -5.20 10.31
N LYS A 40 -17.99 -5.61 11.15
CA LYS A 40 -19.38 -5.82 10.72
C LYS A 40 -20.04 -4.54 10.22
N TYR A 41 -19.78 -3.40 10.87
CA TYR A 41 -20.35 -2.11 10.47
C TYR A 41 -19.62 -1.46 9.30
N LEU A 42 -18.33 -1.75 9.12
CA LEU A 42 -17.56 -1.26 7.98
C LEU A 42 -17.79 -2.09 6.71
N ALA A 43 -18.01 -3.40 6.84
CA ALA A 43 -18.12 -4.31 5.70
C ALA A 43 -19.11 -3.87 4.61
N PRO A 44 -20.35 -3.37 4.92
CA PRO A 44 -21.30 -2.92 3.91
C PRO A 44 -20.79 -1.76 3.04
N PHE A 45 -19.81 -1.00 3.52
CA PHE A 45 -19.25 0.15 2.80
C PHE A 45 -18.06 -0.22 1.91
N LEU A 46 -17.49 -1.43 2.00
CA LEU A 46 -16.36 -1.87 1.17
C LEU A 46 -16.65 -1.84 -0.33
N PRO A 47 -17.86 -2.20 -0.82
CA PRO A 47 -18.21 -2.04 -2.23
C PRO A 47 -18.13 -0.58 -2.71
N LEU A 48 -18.48 0.39 -1.87
CA LEU A 48 -18.37 1.81 -2.20
C LEU A 48 -16.91 2.25 -2.30
N LEU A 49 -16.06 1.79 -1.38
CA LEU A 49 -14.61 2.00 -1.48
C LEU A 49 -14.07 1.45 -2.81
N ALA A 50 -14.47 0.23 -3.18
CA ALA A 50 -14.03 -0.40 -4.43
C ALA A 50 -14.46 0.38 -5.68
N ILE A 51 -15.66 0.93 -5.70
CA ILE A 51 -16.14 1.81 -6.78
C ILE A 51 -15.26 3.05 -6.88
N GLY A 52 -15.07 3.77 -5.77
CA GLY A 52 -14.27 4.99 -5.71
C GLY A 52 -12.83 4.76 -6.16
N LEU A 53 -12.17 3.70 -5.67
CA LEU A 53 -10.81 3.33 -6.05
C LEU A 53 -10.69 2.96 -7.53
N SER A 54 -11.66 2.21 -8.08
CA SER A 54 -11.65 1.81 -9.50
C SER A 54 -11.75 3.02 -10.42
N ILE A 55 -12.68 3.93 -10.15
CA ILE A 55 -12.91 5.12 -10.96
C ILE A 55 -11.71 6.08 -10.86
N THR A 56 -11.22 6.35 -9.65
CA THR A 56 -10.08 7.26 -9.46
C THR A 56 -8.79 6.69 -10.05
N THR A 57 -8.60 5.37 -10.04
CA THR A 57 -7.49 4.71 -10.75
C THR A 57 -7.64 4.87 -12.26
N GLY A 58 -8.86 4.74 -12.79
CA GLY A 58 -9.16 5.03 -14.19
C GLY A 58 -8.82 6.47 -14.58
N PHE A 59 -9.12 7.47 -13.76
CA PHE A 59 -8.74 8.87 -14.02
C PHE A 59 -7.21 9.04 -14.08
N ARG A 60 -6.48 8.40 -13.15
CA ARG A 60 -5.01 8.44 -13.18
C ARG A 60 -4.43 7.80 -14.45
N SER A 61 -5.03 6.72 -14.94
CA SER A 61 -4.56 6.03 -16.15
C SER A 61 -4.65 6.89 -17.42
N ILE A 62 -5.59 7.84 -17.45
CA ILE A 62 -5.71 8.81 -18.57
C ILE A 62 -4.93 10.12 -18.33
N GLY A 63 -4.12 10.18 -17.27
CA GLY A 63 -3.28 11.33 -16.91
C GLY A 63 -3.96 12.39 -16.04
N ASP A 64 -5.20 12.19 -15.62
CA ASP A 64 -5.87 13.09 -14.67
C ASP A 64 -5.52 12.68 -13.24
N VAL A 65 -4.54 13.37 -12.65
CA VAL A 65 -4.12 13.16 -11.26
C VAL A 65 -4.74 14.18 -10.30
N LYS A 66 -5.28 15.31 -10.83
CA LYS A 66 -5.85 16.38 -9.99
C LYS A 66 -7.22 15.99 -9.44
N THR A 67 -8.07 15.46 -10.28
CA THR A 67 -9.43 15.03 -9.87
C THR A 67 -9.41 13.97 -8.78
N PRO A 68 -8.65 12.86 -8.88
CA PRO A 68 -8.49 11.90 -7.80
C PRO A 68 -7.92 12.51 -6.50
N LEU A 69 -6.99 13.46 -6.62
CA LEU A 69 -6.44 14.15 -5.45
C LEU A 69 -7.52 14.94 -4.71
N ILE A 70 -8.29 15.77 -5.43
CA ILE A 70 -9.37 16.57 -4.84
C ILE A 70 -10.41 15.66 -4.17
N ILE A 71 -10.85 14.60 -4.86
CA ILE A 71 -11.79 13.61 -4.31
C ILE A 71 -11.24 13.00 -3.03
N SER A 72 -9.96 12.59 -3.01
CA SER A 72 -9.33 11.98 -1.84
C SER A 72 -9.24 12.95 -0.67
N VAL A 73 -8.91 14.23 -0.92
CA VAL A 73 -8.85 15.26 0.14
C VAL A 73 -10.23 15.46 0.76
N ILE A 74 -11.26 15.65 -0.07
CA ILE A 74 -12.64 15.86 0.42
C ILE A 74 -13.12 14.62 1.20
N MET A 75 -12.91 13.43 0.65
CA MET A 75 -13.26 12.17 1.27
C MET A 75 -12.61 12.01 2.65
N ASN A 76 -11.32 12.31 2.77
CA ASN A 76 -10.59 12.20 4.04
C ASN A 76 -11.06 13.25 5.07
N ILE A 77 -11.29 14.50 4.66
CA ILE A 77 -11.82 15.54 5.56
C ILE A 77 -13.18 15.13 6.12
N ILE A 78 -14.10 14.69 5.25
CA ILE A 78 -15.44 14.23 5.66
C ILE A 78 -15.32 12.99 6.55
N GLY A 79 -14.44 12.06 6.20
CA GLY A 79 -14.22 10.83 6.97
C GLY A 79 -13.72 11.10 8.39
N VAL A 80 -12.67 11.91 8.53
CA VAL A 80 -12.13 12.28 9.84
C VAL A 80 -13.16 13.06 10.66
N ALA A 81 -13.83 14.04 10.06
CA ALA A 81 -14.86 14.80 10.75
C ALA A 81 -16.02 13.90 11.23
N SER A 82 -16.55 13.04 10.34
CA SER A 82 -17.63 12.11 10.68
C SER A 82 -17.20 11.12 11.76
N MET A 83 -15.97 10.59 11.66
CA MET A 83 -15.44 9.66 12.66
C MET A 83 -15.33 10.32 14.04
N ILE A 84 -14.79 11.54 14.14
CA ILE A 84 -14.65 12.27 15.41
C ILE A 84 -16.04 12.60 15.99
N ILE A 85 -16.96 13.11 15.15
CA ILE A 85 -18.31 13.49 15.59
C ILE A 85 -19.07 12.29 16.14
N LEU A 86 -19.11 11.18 15.40
CA LEU A 86 -19.88 10.00 15.77
C LEU A 86 -19.24 9.20 16.92
N THR A 87 -17.91 9.17 16.98
CA THR A 87 -17.20 8.44 18.05
C THR A 87 -17.40 9.13 19.40
N ASN A 88 -17.34 10.47 19.44
CA ASN A 88 -17.40 11.24 20.70
C ASN A 88 -18.78 11.80 21.03
N GLY A 89 -19.72 11.78 20.08
CA GLY A 89 -21.06 12.29 20.30
C GLY A 89 -21.18 13.81 20.24
N TYR A 90 -20.39 14.49 19.39
CA TYR A 90 -20.49 15.94 19.22
C TYR A 90 -21.75 16.33 18.43
N PHE A 91 -22.14 17.60 18.52
CA PHE A 91 -23.29 18.21 17.82
C PHE A 91 -24.63 17.54 18.08
N GLY A 92 -24.82 16.96 19.26
CA GLY A 92 -26.09 16.33 19.66
C GLY A 92 -26.26 14.86 19.23
N PHE A 93 -25.23 14.28 18.62
CA PHE A 93 -25.18 12.83 18.40
C PHE A 93 -24.84 12.09 19.69
N ASN A 94 -25.30 10.84 19.81
CA ASN A 94 -24.86 9.97 20.89
C ASN A 94 -23.39 9.55 20.70
N ASN A 95 -22.72 9.25 21.82
CA ASN A 95 -21.40 8.64 21.78
C ASN A 95 -21.54 7.19 21.30
N TYR A 96 -21.20 6.95 20.03
CA TYR A 96 -21.26 5.62 19.41
C TYR A 96 -19.95 4.83 19.54
N GLY A 97 -18.85 5.42 20.05
CA GLY A 97 -17.58 4.75 20.21
C GLY A 97 -17.09 4.07 18.93
N VAL A 98 -16.81 2.76 19.00
CA VAL A 98 -16.31 1.98 17.86
C VAL A 98 -17.30 1.90 16.69
N TYR A 99 -18.61 1.88 16.95
CA TYR A 99 -19.64 1.99 15.91
C TYR A 99 -19.52 3.30 15.13
N GLY A 100 -19.32 4.41 15.86
CA GLY A 100 -19.13 5.73 15.26
C GLY A 100 -17.92 5.78 14.36
N ALA A 101 -16.81 5.15 14.77
CA ALA A 101 -15.60 5.05 13.96
C ALA A 101 -15.84 4.27 12.66
N ALA A 102 -16.52 3.13 12.72
CA ALA A 102 -16.82 2.30 11.55
C ALA A 102 -17.75 3.03 10.56
N ILE A 103 -18.82 3.65 11.06
CA ILE A 103 -19.77 4.43 10.23
C ILE A 103 -19.10 5.67 9.65
N GLY A 104 -18.26 6.38 10.41
CA GLY A 104 -17.50 7.54 9.92
C GLY A 104 -16.59 7.20 8.75
N ASN A 105 -15.87 6.08 8.82
CA ASN A 105 -15.13 5.55 7.68
C ASN A 105 -16.03 5.16 6.51
N GLY A 106 -17.19 4.55 6.79
CA GLY A 106 -18.20 4.22 5.79
C GLY A 106 -18.72 5.46 5.04
N ILE A 107 -18.97 6.56 5.74
CA ILE A 107 -19.37 7.85 5.15
C ILE A 107 -18.25 8.38 4.23
N SER A 108 -16.99 8.24 4.63
CA SER A 108 -15.85 8.58 3.78
C SER A 108 -15.88 7.80 2.45
N PHE A 109 -16.08 6.48 2.51
CA PHE A 109 -16.14 5.63 1.32
C PHE A 109 -17.34 5.97 0.44
N LEU A 110 -18.51 6.25 1.04
CA LEU A 110 -19.69 6.71 0.32
C LEU A 110 -19.41 8.04 -0.41
N CYS A 111 -18.84 9.00 0.30
CA CYS A 111 -18.48 10.29 -0.28
C CYS A 111 -17.52 10.13 -1.48
N GLY A 112 -16.45 9.33 -1.32
CA GLY A 112 -15.50 9.06 -2.39
C GLY A 112 -16.14 8.40 -3.61
N ALA A 113 -17.02 7.42 -3.40
CA ALA A 113 -17.76 6.75 -4.47
C ALA A 113 -18.70 7.73 -5.20
N LEU A 114 -19.49 8.50 -4.45
CA LEU A 114 -20.44 9.46 -5.03
C LEU A 114 -19.73 10.55 -5.83
N LEU A 115 -18.69 11.17 -5.27
CA LEU A 115 -17.92 12.19 -5.97
C LEU A 115 -17.27 11.64 -7.25
N SER A 116 -16.69 10.45 -7.20
CA SER A 116 -16.09 9.81 -8.35
C SER A 116 -17.12 9.53 -9.45
N LEU A 117 -18.30 9.02 -9.09
CA LEU A 117 -19.39 8.73 -10.01
C LEU A 117 -19.96 10.02 -10.61
N ILE A 118 -20.16 11.07 -9.82
CA ILE A 118 -20.68 12.37 -10.28
C ILE A 118 -19.72 12.97 -11.31
N VAL A 119 -18.44 13.04 -10.97
CA VAL A 119 -17.41 13.58 -11.87
C VAL A 119 -17.35 12.80 -13.19
N TRP A 120 -17.45 11.47 -13.12
CA TRP A 120 -17.44 10.63 -14.31
C TRP A 120 -18.72 10.78 -15.14
N ARG A 121 -19.91 10.77 -14.51
CA ARG A 121 -21.20 10.95 -15.21
C ARG A 121 -21.34 12.30 -15.89
N LEU A 122 -20.84 13.35 -15.27
CA LEU A 122 -20.89 14.71 -15.82
C LEU A 122 -19.83 14.93 -16.90
N ASN A 123 -19.03 13.90 -17.25
CA ASN A 123 -17.94 13.97 -18.22
C ASN A 123 -16.96 15.13 -17.94
N LEU A 124 -16.70 15.43 -16.66
CA LEU A 124 -15.75 16.46 -16.24
C LEU A 124 -14.29 16.03 -16.46
N VAL A 125 -14.07 14.77 -16.79
CA VAL A 125 -12.78 14.19 -17.18
C VAL A 125 -12.85 13.64 -18.60
N LYS A 126 -11.68 13.46 -19.24
CA LYS A 126 -11.59 12.96 -20.63
C LYS A 126 -12.12 11.52 -20.81
N ALA A 127 -12.32 10.77 -19.72
CA ALA A 127 -12.91 9.43 -19.77
C ALA A 127 -14.42 9.52 -19.96
N LYS A 128 -14.90 9.16 -21.15
CA LYS A 128 -16.34 9.12 -21.42
C LYS A 128 -17.03 8.07 -20.55
N TYR A 129 -18.16 8.45 -19.96
CA TYR A 129 -19.01 7.51 -19.24
C TYR A 129 -19.64 6.51 -20.22
N SER A 130 -19.52 5.22 -19.92
CA SER A 130 -20.21 4.16 -20.65
C SER A 130 -20.97 3.30 -19.64
N SER A 131 -22.26 3.16 -19.89
CA SER A 131 -23.15 2.33 -19.06
C SER A 131 -23.24 0.88 -19.55
N LEU A 132 -22.55 0.52 -20.63
CA LEU A 132 -22.64 -0.81 -21.23
C LEU A 132 -22.02 -1.87 -20.32
N PHE A 133 -22.86 -2.80 -19.87
CA PHE A 133 -22.45 -4.00 -19.17
C PHE A 133 -22.09 -5.06 -20.22
N ILE A 134 -20.85 -5.04 -20.69
CA ILE A 134 -20.34 -6.06 -21.61
C ILE A 134 -19.45 -6.99 -20.81
N LEU A 135 -19.85 -8.23 -20.63
CA LEU A 135 -19.01 -9.30 -20.12
C LEU A 135 -18.10 -9.78 -21.27
N ASP A 136 -16.91 -9.21 -21.32
CA ASP A 136 -15.86 -9.63 -22.24
C ASP A 136 -14.89 -10.54 -21.50
N LEU A 137 -14.95 -11.83 -21.82
CA LEU A 137 -14.16 -12.87 -21.15
C LEU A 137 -12.65 -12.67 -21.37
N ASP A 138 -12.25 -12.16 -22.52
CA ASP A 138 -10.84 -11.91 -22.80
C ASP A 138 -10.30 -10.74 -21.96
N ARG A 139 -11.08 -9.68 -21.80
CA ARG A 139 -10.74 -8.58 -20.87
C ARG A 139 -10.68 -9.07 -19.42
N ILE A 140 -11.63 -9.89 -19.02
CA ILE A 140 -11.64 -10.50 -17.68
C ILE A 140 -10.36 -11.30 -17.45
N LYS A 141 -10.00 -12.17 -18.40
CA LYS A 141 -8.78 -12.97 -18.35
C LYS A 141 -7.52 -12.09 -18.24
N ASN A 142 -7.44 -11.03 -19.03
CA ASN A 142 -6.31 -10.10 -18.99
C ASN A 142 -6.21 -9.38 -17.64
N ILE A 143 -7.34 -8.93 -17.06
CA ILE A 143 -7.38 -8.33 -15.72
C ILE A 143 -6.87 -9.32 -14.66
N PHE A 144 -7.28 -10.59 -14.73
CA PHE A 144 -6.80 -11.62 -13.81
C PHE A 144 -5.32 -11.95 -14.01
N GLN A 145 -4.82 -12.00 -15.23
CA GLN A 145 -3.41 -12.29 -15.50
C GLN A 145 -2.47 -11.24 -14.90
N VAL A 146 -2.91 -9.97 -14.87
CA VAL A 146 -2.14 -8.87 -14.29
C VAL A 146 -2.47 -8.70 -12.81
N GLY A 147 -3.73 -8.80 -12.43
CA GLY A 147 -4.21 -8.52 -11.09
C GLY A 147 -3.85 -9.59 -10.06
N LEU A 148 -3.92 -10.88 -10.44
CA LEU A 148 -3.66 -11.97 -9.50
C LEU A 148 -2.20 -12.00 -9.00
N PRO A 149 -1.16 -11.85 -9.85
CA PRO A 149 0.20 -11.72 -9.35
C PRO A 149 0.43 -10.48 -8.49
N ALA A 150 -0.19 -9.34 -8.83
CA ALA A 150 -0.10 -8.13 -8.01
C ALA A 150 -0.78 -8.30 -6.64
N ALA A 151 -1.93 -8.97 -6.59
CA ALA A 151 -2.60 -9.31 -5.34
C ALA A 151 -1.78 -10.29 -4.49
N ALA A 152 -1.17 -11.30 -5.12
CA ALA A 152 -0.27 -12.23 -4.46
C ALA A 152 0.99 -11.51 -3.91
N GLU A 153 1.58 -10.59 -4.67
CA GLU A 153 2.70 -9.75 -4.20
C GLU A 153 2.32 -9.00 -2.93
N GLN A 154 1.14 -8.37 -2.90
CA GLN A 154 0.69 -7.60 -1.75
C GLN A 154 0.40 -8.51 -0.53
N ALA A 155 -0.17 -9.69 -0.76
CA ALA A 155 -0.41 -10.67 0.31
C ALA A 155 0.91 -11.19 0.91
N ILE A 156 1.90 -11.50 0.07
CA ILE A 156 3.24 -11.92 0.50
C ILE A 156 3.92 -10.79 1.28
N PHE A 157 3.84 -9.56 0.78
CA PHE A 157 4.41 -8.39 1.45
C PHE A 157 3.83 -8.23 2.86
N GLN A 158 2.50 -8.29 3.01
CA GLN A 158 1.85 -8.17 4.31
C GLN A 158 2.18 -9.34 5.25
N THR A 159 2.17 -10.57 4.71
CA THR A 159 2.53 -11.78 5.49
C THR A 159 3.98 -11.72 5.96
N GLY A 160 4.90 -11.28 5.11
CA GLY A 160 6.30 -11.17 5.46
C GLY A 160 6.59 -10.09 6.51
N ILE A 161 5.90 -8.95 6.45
CA ILE A 161 5.99 -7.93 7.51
C ILE A 161 5.51 -8.50 8.84
N ASN A 162 4.38 -9.22 8.86
CA ASN A 162 3.86 -9.83 10.07
C ASN A 162 4.79 -10.93 10.60
N ALA A 163 5.36 -11.77 9.73
CA ALA A 163 6.34 -12.78 10.11
C ALA A 163 7.59 -12.13 10.75
N PHE A 164 8.08 -11.05 10.16
CA PHE A 164 9.20 -10.30 10.72
C PHE A 164 8.85 -9.68 12.09
N LEU A 165 7.65 -9.14 12.25
CA LEU A 165 7.15 -8.61 13.51
C LEU A 165 7.10 -9.69 14.61
N ILE A 166 6.70 -10.92 14.26
CA ILE A 166 6.70 -12.07 15.20
C ILE A 166 8.13 -12.39 15.66
N ILE A 167 9.11 -12.33 14.74
CA ILE A 167 10.52 -12.53 15.10
C ILE A 167 11.01 -11.44 16.05
N VAL A 168 10.73 -10.18 15.75
CA VAL A 168 11.07 -9.04 16.62
C VAL A 168 10.43 -9.18 18.00
N ALA A 169 9.21 -9.70 18.08
CA ALA A 169 8.51 -9.93 19.35
C ALA A 169 9.22 -10.94 20.28
N GLN A 170 10.04 -11.85 19.76
CA GLN A 170 10.83 -12.79 20.57
C GLN A 170 11.92 -12.08 21.40
N TYR A 171 12.32 -10.87 20.99
CA TYR A 171 13.29 -10.03 21.72
C TYR A 171 12.65 -9.22 22.86
N GLY A 172 11.36 -9.45 23.12
CA GLY A 172 10.63 -8.81 24.20
C GLY A 172 9.80 -7.60 23.81
N THR A 173 9.06 -7.09 24.80
CA THR A 173 8.09 -5.99 24.59
C THR A 173 8.75 -4.68 24.17
N THR A 174 9.96 -4.41 24.65
CA THR A 174 10.75 -3.22 24.31
C THR A 174 11.10 -3.20 22.82
N ALA A 175 11.60 -4.31 22.27
CA ALA A 175 11.92 -4.45 20.86
C ALA A 175 10.67 -4.37 19.97
N TYR A 176 9.58 -5.00 20.39
CA TYR A 176 8.30 -4.94 19.71
C TYR A 176 7.75 -3.51 19.63
N ALA A 177 7.78 -2.77 20.77
CA ALA A 177 7.36 -1.38 20.82
C ALA A 177 8.23 -0.48 19.95
N ALA A 178 9.56 -0.66 20.00
CA ALA A 178 10.51 0.10 19.20
C ALA A 178 10.27 -0.07 17.69
N TYR A 179 10.07 -1.30 17.23
CA TYR A 179 9.74 -1.59 15.84
C TYR A 179 8.41 -0.97 15.43
N GLY A 180 7.37 -1.10 16.28
CA GLY A 180 6.03 -0.55 16.01
C GLY A 180 6.05 0.98 15.85
N ILE A 181 6.74 1.69 16.74
CA ILE A 181 6.91 3.15 16.66
C ILE A 181 7.73 3.52 15.39
N GLY A 182 8.81 2.79 15.15
CA GLY A 182 9.64 3.02 13.96
C GLY A 182 8.86 2.88 12.65
N ILE A 183 8.02 1.86 12.52
CA ILE A 183 7.15 1.68 11.33
C ILE A 183 6.14 2.81 11.20
N GLN A 184 5.57 3.34 12.29
CA GLN A 184 4.66 4.48 12.22
C GLN A 184 5.36 5.75 11.70
N ILE A 185 6.58 6.01 12.16
CA ILE A 185 7.39 7.14 11.65
C ILE A 185 7.68 6.95 10.16
N LEU A 186 8.02 5.73 9.75
CA LEU A 186 8.31 5.40 8.34
C LEU A 186 7.07 5.35 7.45
N ALA A 187 5.85 5.38 8.00
CA ALA A 187 4.64 5.41 7.20
C ALA A 187 4.62 6.59 6.21
N PHE A 188 5.19 7.74 6.59
CA PHE A 188 5.37 8.89 5.68
C PHE A 188 6.27 8.54 4.48
N SER A 189 7.35 7.80 4.69
CA SER A 189 8.21 7.31 3.59
C SER A 189 7.43 6.44 2.61
N PHE A 190 6.62 5.52 3.14
CA PHE A 190 5.78 4.65 2.30
C PHE A 190 4.79 5.46 1.46
N VAL A 191 4.16 6.50 2.02
CA VAL A 191 3.26 7.38 1.27
C VAL A 191 3.98 8.06 0.10
N ILE A 192 5.19 8.59 0.34
CA ILE A 192 6.01 9.18 -0.73
C ILE A 192 6.35 8.13 -1.78
N GLY A 193 6.83 6.95 -1.38
CA GLY A 193 7.18 5.86 -2.27
C GLY A 193 5.99 5.38 -3.11
N PHE A 194 4.82 5.18 -2.51
CA PHE A 194 3.59 4.83 -3.21
C PHE A 194 3.17 5.90 -4.21
N GLY A 195 3.34 7.19 -3.90
CA GLY A 195 3.10 8.29 -4.83
C GLY A 195 3.93 8.14 -6.11
N PHE A 196 5.24 7.90 -5.97
CA PHE A 196 6.13 7.66 -7.12
C PHE A 196 5.81 6.36 -7.85
N SER A 197 5.43 5.30 -7.13
CA SER A 197 5.00 4.02 -7.72
C SER A 197 3.77 4.22 -8.61
N MET A 198 2.76 4.93 -8.14
CA MET A 198 1.53 5.20 -8.90
C MET A 198 1.79 6.11 -10.11
N ALA A 199 2.62 7.13 -9.95
CA ALA A 199 3.01 8.02 -11.04
C ALA A 199 3.79 7.25 -12.13
N GLY A 200 4.75 6.42 -11.72
CA GLY A 200 5.52 5.56 -12.60
C GLY A 200 4.63 4.59 -13.37
N ALA A 201 3.70 3.92 -12.68
CA ALA A 201 2.75 3.00 -13.31
C ALA A 201 1.88 3.71 -14.36
N SER A 202 1.37 4.90 -14.03
CA SER A 202 0.53 5.66 -14.95
C SER A 202 1.29 6.14 -16.19
N LEU A 203 2.46 6.75 -16.01
CA LEU A 203 3.26 7.28 -17.12
C LEU A 203 3.79 6.18 -18.04
N VAL A 204 4.34 5.11 -17.45
CA VAL A 204 4.85 3.99 -18.23
C VAL A 204 3.71 3.29 -18.97
N GLY A 205 2.57 3.06 -18.31
CA GLY A 205 1.39 2.46 -18.94
C GLY A 205 0.85 3.29 -20.11
N GLN A 206 0.82 4.62 -20.01
CA GLN A 206 0.40 5.51 -21.10
C GLN A 206 1.35 5.44 -22.29
N HIS A 207 2.67 5.51 -22.05
CA HIS A 207 3.65 5.43 -23.14
C HIS A 207 3.67 4.06 -23.80
N MET A 208 3.56 2.98 -23.03
CA MET A 208 3.42 1.62 -23.57
C MET A 208 2.15 1.46 -24.40
N GLY A 209 1.02 2.03 -23.96
CA GLY A 209 -0.23 2.04 -24.72
C GLY A 209 -0.19 2.87 -26.00
N ALA A 210 0.78 3.80 -26.12
CA ALA A 210 1.05 4.59 -27.31
C ALA A 210 2.20 4.00 -28.18
N ASP A 211 2.67 2.79 -27.88
CA ASP A 211 3.81 2.12 -28.51
C ASP A 211 5.13 2.91 -28.45
N ASP A 212 5.24 3.87 -27.51
CA ASP A 212 6.46 4.66 -27.30
C ASP A 212 7.31 4.08 -26.15
N ASN A 213 7.96 2.97 -26.44
CA ASN A 213 8.86 2.28 -25.50
C ASN A 213 10.03 3.16 -25.01
N THR A 214 10.47 4.10 -25.85
CA THR A 214 11.56 5.01 -25.53
C THR A 214 11.15 5.98 -24.42
N GLN A 215 9.98 6.59 -24.54
CA GLN A 215 9.45 7.49 -23.51
C GLN A 215 9.03 6.73 -22.25
N ALA A 216 8.50 5.50 -22.38
CA ALA A 216 8.21 4.64 -21.24
C ALA A 216 9.47 4.42 -20.37
N LYS A 217 10.59 4.03 -21.00
CA LYS A 217 11.87 3.85 -20.34
C LYS A 217 12.39 5.15 -19.71
N ARG A 218 12.33 6.26 -20.45
CA ARG A 218 12.79 7.57 -20.00
C ARG A 218 11.98 8.07 -18.79
N SER A 219 10.67 7.90 -18.83
CA SER A 219 9.75 8.28 -17.73
C SER A 219 10.04 7.47 -16.46
N ALA A 220 10.28 6.16 -16.57
CA ALA A 220 10.61 5.32 -15.42
C ALA A 220 11.94 5.73 -14.76
N TRP A 221 13.01 5.95 -15.57
CA TRP A 221 14.31 6.39 -15.04
C TRP A 221 14.21 7.79 -14.42
N SER A 222 13.46 8.71 -15.01
CA SER A 222 13.28 10.05 -14.46
C SER A 222 12.49 10.00 -13.15
N GLY A 223 11.42 9.22 -13.10
CA GLY A 223 10.65 8.99 -11.88
C GLY A 223 11.49 8.38 -10.77
N MET A 224 12.34 7.40 -11.09
CA MET A 224 13.26 6.79 -10.12
C MET A 224 14.26 7.82 -9.55
N ARG A 225 14.89 8.63 -10.40
CA ARG A 225 15.85 9.66 -9.94
C ARG A 225 15.20 10.67 -9.01
N LEU A 226 14.00 11.13 -9.37
CA LEU A 226 13.22 12.04 -8.53
C LEU A 226 12.83 11.38 -7.20
N SER A 227 12.35 10.13 -7.24
CA SER A 227 12.03 9.35 -6.04
C SER A 227 13.23 9.21 -5.11
N ILE A 228 14.40 8.85 -5.65
CA ILE A 228 15.65 8.77 -4.87
C ILE A 228 15.94 10.11 -4.21
N GLY A 229 15.86 11.22 -4.94
CA GLY A 229 16.10 12.56 -4.37
C GLY A 229 15.17 12.87 -3.20
N PHE A 230 13.86 12.75 -3.41
CA PHE A 230 12.87 13.05 -2.37
C PHE A 230 12.99 12.11 -1.16
N MET A 231 13.10 10.81 -1.38
CA MET A 231 13.18 9.84 -0.28
C MET A 231 14.51 9.95 0.46
N THR A 232 15.61 10.28 -0.22
CA THR A 232 16.91 10.53 0.44
C THR A 232 16.84 11.77 1.34
N ILE A 233 16.24 12.87 0.87
CA ILE A 233 16.06 14.07 1.68
C ILE A 233 15.20 13.74 2.92
N PHE A 234 14.10 13.03 2.74
CA PHE A 234 13.27 12.59 3.85
C PHE A 234 14.02 11.65 4.80
N GLY A 235 14.78 10.69 4.26
CA GLY A 235 15.63 9.80 5.05
C GLY A 235 16.67 10.54 5.88
N ALA A 236 17.35 11.51 5.29
CA ALA A 236 18.28 12.36 6.00
C ALA A 236 17.57 13.16 7.13
N PHE A 237 16.39 13.70 6.85
CA PHE A 237 15.60 14.40 7.84
C PHE A 237 15.27 13.54 9.06
N ILE A 238 14.72 12.31 8.84
CA ILE A 238 14.35 11.42 9.95
C ILE A 238 15.58 10.91 10.71
N ILE A 239 16.75 10.74 10.06
CA ILE A 239 18.00 10.37 10.72
C ILE A 239 18.48 11.51 11.62
N LEU A 240 18.51 12.73 11.11
CA LEU A 240 19.01 13.90 11.85
C LEU A 240 18.15 14.21 13.08
N PHE A 241 16.84 14.04 12.99
CA PHE A 241 15.89 14.33 14.05
C PHE A 241 15.35 13.07 14.74
N ALA A 242 16.04 11.93 14.60
CA ALA A 242 15.55 10.64 15.12
C ALA A 242 15.28 10.69 16.63
N ASN A 243 16.21 11.25 17.41
CA ASN A 243 16.07 11.31 18.87
C ASN A 243 14.89 12.20 19.28
N GLU A 244 14.76 13.38 18.68
CA GLU A 244 13.71 14.33 18.99
C GLU A 244 12.33 13.79 18.61
N ILE A 245 12.20 13.17 17.43
CA ILE A 245 10.95 12.59 16.96
C ILE A 245 10.52 11.45 17.88
N VAL A 246 11.45 10.55 18.25
CA VAL A 246 11.11 9.40 19.07
C VAL A 246 10.84 9.81 20.52
N ALA A 247 11.63 10.72 21.10
CA ALA A 247 11.42 11.23 22.45
C ALA A 247 10.11 12.01 22.62
N PHE A 248 9.59 12.59 21.53
CA PHE A 248 8.25 13.22 21.51
C PHE A 248 7.12 12.17 21.63
N LEU A 249 7.34 10.94 21.14
CA LEU A 249 6.31 9.90 21.07
C LEU A 249 6.33 8.98 22.29
N ILE A 250 7.49 8.77 22.93
CA ILE A 250 7.65 7.83 24.04
C ILE A 250 8.74 8.30 25.02
N ASN A 251 8.57 7.93 26.30
CA ASN A 251 9.48 8.32 27.40
C ASN A 251 10.42 7.20 27.86
N ASP A 252 10.27 5.97 27.39
CA ASP A 252 11.12 4.83 27.79
C ASP A 252 12.48 4.91 27.09
N PRO A 253 13.60 5.07 27.84
CA PRO A 253 14.92 5.27 27.26
C PRO A 253 15.39 4.12 26.38
N GLU A 254 15.07 2.86 26.74
CA GLU A 254 15.50 1.69 25.98
C GLU A 254 14.71 1.54 24.69
N VAL A 255 13.39 1.82 24.72
CA VAL A 255 12.58 1.88 23.50
C VAL A 255 13.06 2.99 22.59
N ILE A 256 13.41 4.17 23.13
CA ILE A 256 13.98 5.29 22.35
C ILE A 256 15.26 4.82 21.64
N ARG A 257 16.21 4.22 22.38
CA ARG A 257 17.48 3.74 21.84
C ARG A 257 17.28 2.79 20.64
N LEU A 258 16.45 1.77 20.82
CA LEU A 258 16.19 0.78 19.78
C LEU A 258 15.45 1.37 18.59
N THR A 259 14.48 2.25 18.84
CA THR A 259 13.74 2.93 17.75
C THR A 259 14.66 3.83 16.92
N VAL A 260 15.55 4.57 17.57
CA VAL A 260 16.54 5.42 16.89
C VAL A 260 17.47 4.59 16.00
N ILE A 261 17.97 3.45 16.50
CA ILE A 261 18.79 2.54 15.70
C ILE A 261 18.00 2.05 14.47
N PHE A 262 16.76 1.63 14.66
CA PHE A 262 15.88 1.20 13.58
C PHE A 262 15.66 2.32 12.53
N ILE A 263 15.44 3.57 12.99
CA ILE A 263 15.27 4.73 12.10
C ILE A 263 16.56 5.03 11.33
N TRP A 264 17.72 4.94 11.96
CA TRP A 264 18.99 5.13 11.27
C TRP A 264 19.20 4.11 10.15
N ILE A 265 18.90 2.85 10.41
CA ILE A 265 18.96 1.79 9.40
C ILE A 265 17.98 2.11 8.26
N MET A 266 16.70 2.28 8.57
CA MET A 266 15.66 2.47 7.56
C MET A 266 15.75 3.82 6.84
N GLY A 267 16.22 4.86 7.52
CA GLY A 267 16.49 6.18 6.93
C GLY A 267 17.62 6.11 5.89
N SER A 268 18.69 5.34 6.18
CA SER A 268 19.79 5.12 5.24
C SER A 268 19.37 4.28 4.02
N LEU A 269 18.32 3.46 4.15
CA LEU A 269 17.78 2.63 3.09
C LEU A 269 16.78 3.34 2.16
N GLN A 270 16.43 4.60 2.46
CA GLN A 270 15.44 5.35 1.67
C GLN A 270 15.78 5.42 0.17
N PRO A 271 17.04 5.60 -0.28
CA PRO A 271 17.37 5.57 -1.70
C PRO A 271 17.08 4.21 -2.35
N LEU A 272 17.30 3.11 -1.64
CA LEU A 272 17.05 1.75 -2.14
C LEU A 272 15.54 1.46 -2.20
N MET A 273 14.79 1.91 -1.19
CA MET A 273 13.33 1.85 -1.19
C MET A 273 12.73 2.65 -2.35
N ALA A 274 13.30 3.81 -2.67
CA ALA A 274 12.86 4.63 -3.80
C ALA A 274 12.99 3.89 -5.14
N ILE A 275 14.05 3.10 -5.32
CA ILE A 275 14.24 2.24 -6.50
C ILE A 275 13.14 1.18 -6.57
N GLU A 276 12.88 0.47 -5.47
CA GLU A 276 11.82 -0.54 -5.38
C GLU A 276 10.46 0.05 -5.74
N PHE A 277 10.05 1.15 -5.10
CA PHE A 277 8.75 1.76 -5.35
C PHE A 277 8.61 2.25 -6.79
N SER A 278 9.59 2.99 -7.29
CA SER A 278 9.52 3.61 -8.62
C SER A 278 9.58 2.58 -9.74
N LEU A 279 10.59 1.70 -9.75
CA LEU A 279 10.72 0.68 -10.80
C LEU A 279 9.66 -0.41 -10.66
N GLY A 280 9.27 -0.79 -9.44
CA GLY A 280 8.16 -1.71 -9.21
C GLY A 280 6.84 -1.15 -9.74
N GLY A 281 6.59 0.15 -9.55
CA GLY A 281 5.47 0.86 -10.15
C GLY A 281 5.53 0.85 -11.68
N ALA A 282 6.68 1.16 -12.26
CA ALA A 282 6.91 1.16 -13.70
C ALA A 282 6.65 -0.22 -14.34
N LEU A 283 7.16 -1.30 -13.74
CA LEU A 283 6.91 -2.67 -14.19
C LEU A 283 5.42 -3.03 -14.15
N ARG A 284 4.73 -2.71 -13.04
CA ARG A 284 3.28 -2.92 -12.93
C ARG A 284 2.51 -2.11 -13.98
N GLY A 285 2.94 -0.88 -14.26
CA GLY A 285 2.37 -0.04 -15.32
C GLY A 285 2.55 -0.62 -16.72
N ALA A 286 3.67 -1.29 -16.95
CA ALA A 286 3.94 -2.04 -18.19
C ALA A 286 3.24 -3.41 -18.24
N GLY A 287 2.46 -3.80 -17.22
CA GLY A 287 1.78 -5.10 -17.14
C GLY A 287 2.64 -6.25 -16.64
N ASP A 288 3.91 -6.01 -16.35
CA ASP A 288 4.78 -7.00 -15.72
C ASP A 288 4.58 -6.99 -14.19
N THR A 289 3.61 -7.74 -13.72
CA THR A 289 3.32 -7.94 -12.29
C THR A 289 3.99 -9.17 -11.72
N LYS A 290 4.54 -10.04 -12.58
CA LYS A 290 5.24 -11.25 -12.15
C LYS A 290 6.62 -10.96 -11.60
N SER A 291 7.36 -10.05 -12.25
CA SER A 291 8.70 -9.67 -11.79
C SER A 291 8.71 -9.07 -10.39
N PRO A 292 7.87 -8.05 -10.05
CA PRO A 292 7.73 -7.56 -8.69
C PRO A 292 7.33 -8.66 -7.68
N LEU A 293 6.40 -9.55 -8.04
CA LEU A 293 6.01 -10.67 -7.19
C LEU A 293 7.20 -11.57 -6.83
N PHE A 294 7.99 -12.00 -7.82
CA PHE A 294 9.14 -12.87 -7.58
C PHE A 294 10.24 -12.17 -6.77
N ILE A 295 10.50 -10.88 -7.04
CA ILE A 295 11.45 -10.10 -6.26
C ILE A 295 11.00 -10.02 -4.80
N THR A 296 9.74 -9.66 -4.56
CA THR A 296 9.18 -9.53 -3.21
C THR A 296 9.20 -10.87 -2.48
N LEU A 297 8.78 -11.95 -3.13
CA LEU A 297 8.81 -13.30 -2.56
C LEU A 297 10.23 -13.70 -2.14
N THR A 298 11.19 -13.56 -3.05
CA THR A 298 12.57 -13.99 -2.81
C THR A 298 13.24 -13.14 -1.73
N CYS A 299 13.14 -11.82 -1.82
CA CYS A 299 13.86 -10.94 -0.90
C CYS A 299 13.20 -10.95 0.48
N LEU A 300 11.88 -10.86 0.55
CA LEU A 300 11.20 -10.79 1.83
C LEU A 300 11.26 -12.10 2.61
N LEU A 301 11.00 -13.24 1.97
CA LEU A 301 10.99 -14.53 2.64
C LEU A 301 12.39 -15.14 2.74
N ALA A 302 13.14 -15.24 1.62
CA ALA A 302 14.42 -15.93 1.60
C ALA A 302 15.58 -15.08 2.13
N ILE A 303 15.48 -13.74 2.12
CA ILE A 303 16.53 -12.88 2.67
C ILE A 303 16.11 -12.34 4.02
N ARG A 304 15.09 -11.49 4.09
CA ARG A 304 14.72 -10.81 5.35
C ARG A 304 14.32 -11.80 6.45
N VAL A 305 13.29 -12.62 6.18
CA VAL A 305 12.72 -13.51 7.21
C VAL A 305 13.68 -14.64 7.56
N LEU A 306 14.31 -15.28 6.55
CA LEU A 306 15.24 -16.39 6.79
C LEU A 306 16.50 -15.92 7.53
N LEU A 307 17.12 -14.80 7.13
CA LEU A 307 18.27 -14.25 7.86
C LEU A 307 17.89 -13.84 9.29
N ALA A 308 16.71 -13.25 9.48
CA ALA A 308 16.23 -12.90 10.81
C ALA A 308 16.03 -14.15 11.69
N LEU A 309 15.51 -15.25 11.14
CA LEU A 309 15.40 -16.53 11.86
C LEU A 309 16.77 -17.14 12.19
N ILE A 310 17.73 -17.03 11.28
CA ILE A 310 19.11 -17.49 11.53
C ILE A 310 19.73 -16.69 12.67
N PHE A 311 19.62 -15.36 12.65
CA PHE A 311 20.15 -14.53 13.71
C PHE A 311 19.42 -14.78 15.06
N LEU A 312 18.11 -15.00 15.03
CA LEU A 312 17.36 -15.40 16.22
C LEU A 312 17.85 -16.73 16.78
N TYR A 313 18.11 -17.72 15.92
CA TYR A 313 18.61 -19.04 16.35
C TYR A 313 19.99 -18.98 17.02
N PHE A 314 20.84 -18.03 16.65
CA PHE A 314 22.15 -17.79 17.25
C PHE A 314 22.13 -16.76 18.39
N ASP A 315 20.96 -16.41 18.91
CA ASP A 315 20.78 -15.40 19.98
C ASP A 315 21.51 -14.07 19.68
N ALA A 316 21.56 -13.67 18.39
CA ALA A 316 22.21 -12.43 17.98
C ALA A 316 21.42 -11.21 18.53
N PRO A 317 22.10 -10.08 18.84
CA PRO A 317 21.43 -8.85 19.25
C PRO A 317 20.37 -8.37 18.23
N ILE A 318 19.34 -7.67 18.71
CA ILE A 318 18.20 -7.18 17.89
C ILE A 318 18.66 -6.29 16.71
N GLU A 319 19.77 -5.60 16.88
CA GLU A 319 20.37 -4.74 15.84
C GLU A 319 20.71 -5.54 14.58
N TYR A 320 21.12 -6.82 14.72
CA TYR A 320 21.37 -7.71 13.57
C TYR A 320 20.07 -8.08 12.84
N ILE A 321 18.97 -8.24 13.60
CA ILE A 321 17.64 -8.46 13.01
C ILE A 321 17.25 -7.26 12.17
N PHE A 322 17.39 -6.04 12.70
CA PHE A 322 17.17 -4.82 11.93
C PHE A 322 18.13 -4.70 10.74
N GLY A 323 19.37 -5.19 10.87
CA GLY A 323 20.36 -5.23 9.80
C GLY A 323 19.95 -6.10 8.61
N THR A 324 19.06 -7.09 8.77
CA THR A 324 18.55 -7.91 7.65
C THR A 324 17.82 -7.09 6.60
N LEU A 325 17.25 -5.94 7.01
CA LEU A 325 16.60 -4.98 6.13
C LEU A 325 17.58 -4.40 5.09
N ILE A 326 18.87 -4.23 5.48
CA ILE A 326 19.91 -3.74 4.58
C ILE A 326 20.12 -4.75 3.43
N ALA A 327 20.24 -6.03 3.77
CA ALA A 327 20.39 -7.09 2.77
C ALA A 327 19.16 -7.18 1.85
N ASP A 328 17.94 -7.17 2.42
CA ASP A 328 16.71 -7.25 1.67
C ASP A 328 16.55 -6.09 0.66
N TYR A 329 16.64 -4.84 1.11
CA TYR A 329 16.46 -3.68 0.22
C TYR A 329 17.62 -3.54 -0.78
N SER A 330 18.85 -3.94 -0.42
CA SER A 330 19.98 -3.91 -1.35
C SER A 330 19.79 -4.91 -2.49
N VAL A 331 19.40 -6.14 -2.18
CA VAL A 331 19.14 -7.15 -3.21
C VAL A 331 17.92 -6.79 -4.04
N LYS A 332 16.86 -6.29 -3.44
CA LYS A 332 15.67 -5.79 -4.17
C LYS A 332 16.07 -4.72 -5.18
N ALA A 333 16.78 -3.69 -4.75
CA ALA A 333 17.19 -2.60 -5.63
C ALA A 333 18.02 -3.12 -6.84
N ILE A 334 18.95 -4.03 -6.58
CA ILE A 334 19.77 -4.65 -7.64
C ILE A 334 18.89 -5.45 -8.61
N LEU A 335 17.94 -6.25 -8.11
CA LEU A 335 17.06 -7.06 -8.94
C LEU A 335 16.12 -6.18 -9.77
N TYR A 336 15.51 -5.14 -9.18
CA TYR A 336 14.67 -4.20 -9.92
C TYR A 336 15.44 -3.51 -11.04
N ILE A 337 16.65 -3.02 -10.78
CA ILE A 337 17.52 -2.40 -11.80
C ILE A 337 17.84 -3.40 -12.91
N LYS A 338 18.28 -4.63 -12.57
CA LYS A 338 18.62 -5.66 -13.56
C LYS A 338 17.45 -6.04 -14.45
N ILE A 339 16.27 -6.26 -13.85
CA ILE A 339 15.06 -6.61 -14.60
C ILE A 339 14.66 -5.45 -15.51
N PHE A 340 14.68 -4.22 -14.98
CA PHE A 340 14.34 -3.05 -15.77
C PHE A 340 15.31 -2.81 -16.94
N MET A 341 16.61 -3.02 -16.73
CA MET A 341 17.64 -2.92 -17.77
C MET A 341 17.55 -4.03 -18.83
N SER A 342 16.98 -5.21 -18.49
CA SER A 342 16.83 -6.30 -19.45
C SER A 342 15.83 -6.01 -20.58
N GLU A 343 15.00 -4.99 -20.42
CA GLU A 343 13.94 -4.54 -21.36
C GLU A 343 12.90 -5.62 -21.71
N LYS A 344 12.95 -6.80 -21.08
CA LYS A 344 11.98 -7.90 -21.33
C LYS A 344 10.58 -7.53 -20.90
N TRP A 345 10.43 -6.63 -19.92
CA TRP A 345 9.16 -6.12 -19.44
C TRP A 345 8.36 -5.37 -20.54
N MET A 346 9.01 -4.82 -21.56
CA MET A 346 8.36 -4.16 -22.70
C MET A 346 7.56 -5.13 -23.57
N GLN A 347 7.86 -6.42 -23.49
CA GLN A 347 7.14 -7.45 -24.25
C GLN A 347 5.95 -8.04 -23.49
N SER A 348 5.78 -7.73 -22.21
CA SER A 348 4.74 -8.32 -21.38
C SER A 348 3.32 -7.82 -21.70
N LEU A 349 3.18 -6.66 -22.31
CA LEU A 349 1.92 -6.10 -22.82
C LEU A 349 1.79 -6.18 -24.34
N THR A 350 2.23 -7.25 -24.99
CA THR A 350 1.68 -7.52 -26.32
C THR A 350 0.24 -8.04 -26.14
N ILE A 351 -0.66 -7.17 -25.66
CA ILE A 351 -2.08 -7.31 -25.94
C ILE A 351 -2.14 -7.12 -27.45
N LYS A 352 -2.17 -8.24 -28.19
CA LYS A 352 -2.63 -8.23 -29.57
C LYS A 352 -4.03 -7.65 -29.51
N THR A 353 -4.17 -6.36 -29.68
CA THR A 353 -5.40 -5.75 -30.12
C THR A 353 -5.62 -6.30 -31.53
N ASN A 354 -6.27 -7.46 -31.61
CA ASN A 354 -6.91 -7.88 -32.84
C ASN A 354 -8.00 -6.85 -33.10
N HIS A 355 -7.62 -5.77 -33.78
CA HIS A 355 -8.57 -4.95 -34.49
C HIS A 355 -9.12 -5.79 -35.66
N HIS A 356 -10.31 -6.36 -35.46
CA HIS A 356 -11.24 -6.71 -36.51
C HIS A 356 -12.51 -5.90 -36.31
#